data_4098c2ab4ace300aec01928ea3a4c05a
#
_entry.id   4098c2ab4ace300aec01928ea3a4c05a
#
_cell.length_a   1.000
_cell.length_b   1.000
_cell.length_c   1.000
_cell.angle_alpha   90.00
_cell.angle_beta   90.00
_cell.angle_gamma   90.00
#
_symmetry.space_group_name_H-M   'P 1'
#
loop_
_entity.id
_entity.type
_entity.pdbx_description
1 polymer ?
#
loop_
_entity_poly.entity_id
_entity_poly.type
_entity_poly.pdbx_seq_one_letter_code
_entity_poly.pdbx_strand_id
1 'polypeptide(L)'
;MKKITEHLNKYKIYLSDISMLRKGETSNTYVGMYKDKKVIIKNYKDINPKIKINSYLDYKIISQLVEKEIFPKVIFNEKETKFLVYEFVEEILNKKNNKIISNLGSQIKKIHDILIEGRTYTFEDQIEKYKFIIGDKLKIDFRNLEALIFKSKQYSQEIKFSHNDLNKNNIIYNKKAYFIDYEYASLNNIFCDISKVIREYSFNDFEVDILLGGYGIKNSQTVKDQIKIWTDINTLLDRIWTELMSTN
;
A
#
# COMPACT_ATOMS: atom_id res chain seq x y z
N MET A 1 -15.48 -12.56 -16.90
CA MET A 1 -14.73 -11.99 -18.03
C MET A 1 -15.63 -11.20 -18.97
N LYS A 2 -16.69 -11.77 -19.55
CA LYS A 2 -17.63 -11.05 -20.45
C LYS A 2 -18.10 -9.70 -19.91
N LYS A 3 -18.52 -9.63 -18.64
CA LYS A 3 -18.93 -8.37 -17.98
C LYS A 3 -17.82 -7.31 -17.92
N ILE A 4 -16.55 -7.71 -17.71
CA ILE A 4 -15.39 -6.79 -17.67
C ILE A 4 -15.18 -6.17 -19.05
N THR A 5 -15.15 -7.01 -20.08
CA THR A 5 -14.96 -6.57 -21.47
C THR A 5 -16.08 -5.65 -21.92
N GLU A 6 -17.35 -6.04 -21.71
CA GLU A 6 -18.52 -5.22 -22.07
C GLU A 6 -18.50 -3.87 -21.36
N HIS A 7 -18.04 -3.85 -20.09
CA HIS A 7 -17.98 -2.62 -19.32
C HIS A 7 -16.87 -1.68 -19.83
N LEU A 8 -15.65 -2.18 -19.99
CA LEU A 8 -14.51 -1.37 -20.44
C LEU A 8 -14.65 -0.92 -21.91
N ASN A 9 -15.33 -1.70 -22.75
CA ASN A 9 -15.62 -1.32 -24.14
C ASN A 9 -16.45 -0.02 -24.25
N LYS A 10 -17.32 0.27 -23.27
CA LYS A 10 -18.07 1.54 -23.22
C LYS A 10 -17.15 2.76 -23.12
N TYR A 11 -15.95 2.55 -22.55
CA TYR A 11 -14.92 3.58 -22.42
C TYR A 11 -13.84 3.47 -23.51
N LYS A 12 -14.10 2.69 -24.57
CA LYS A 12 -13.18 2.44 -25.70
C LYS A 12 -11.86 1.76 -25.25
N ILE A 13 -11.90 1.02 -24.14
CA ILE A 13 -10.79 0.17 -23.66
C ILE A 13 -11.06 -1.25 -24.11
N TYR A 14 -10.48 -1.62 -25.23
CA TYR A 14 -10.64 -2.96 -25.84
C TYR A 14 -9.52 -3.88 -25.37
N LEU A 15 -9.90 -4.86 -24.58
CA LEU A 15 -8.97 -5.86 -24.01
C LEU A 15 -9.19 -7.23 -24.63
N SER A 16 -8.11 -7.96 -24.86
CA SER A 16 -8.12 -9.37 -25.24
C SER A 16 -7.42 -10.26 -24.20
N ASP A 17 -7.55 -11.58 -24.37
CA ASP A 17 -6.84 -12.61 -23.60
C ASP A 17 -6.94 -12.44 -22.07
N ILE A 18 -8.12 -12.00 -21.59
CA ILE A 18 -8.34 -11.75 -20.18
C ILE A 18 -8.43 -13.06 -19.42
N SER A 19 -7.59 -13.21 -18.42
CA SER A 19 -7.61 -14.32 -17.46
C SER A 19 -7.50 -13.82 -16.03
N MET A 20 -8.09 -14.57 -15.09
CA MET A 20 -8.01 -14.24 -13.66
C MET A 20 -6.61 -14.56 -13.15
N LEU A 21 -5.96 -13.58 -12.53
CA LEU A 21 -4.66 -13.74 -11.90
C LEU A 21 -4.82 -14.04 -10.41
N ARG A 22 -5.69 -13.31 -9.72
CA ARG A 22 -5.92 -13.44 -8.27
C ARG A 22 -7.35 -13.06 -7.89
N LYS A 23 -7.95 -13.84 -7.00
CA LYS A 23 -9.18 -13.48 -6.29
C LYS A 23 -8.78 -12.99 -4.90
N GLY A 24 -8.86 -11.68 -4.66
CA GLY A 24 -8.53 -11.07 -3.37
C GLY A 24 -9.78 -10.74 -2.55
N GLU A 25 -9.59 -10.28 -1.32
CA GLU A 25 -10.69 -9.88 -0.42
C GLU A 25 -11.38 -8.61 -0.95
N THR A 26 -10.61 -7.61 -1.30
CA THR A 26 -11.06 -6.26 -1.66
C THR A 26 -11.25 -6.07 -3.16
N SER A 27 -10.51 -6.83 -3.97
CA SER A 27 -10.56 -6.75 -5.43
C SER A 27 -10.24 -8.09 -6.09
N ASN A 28 -10.72 -8.26 -7.33
CA ASN A 28 -10.25 -9.31 -8.21
C ASN A 28 -9.24 -8.72 -9.21
N THR A 29 -8.14 -9.43 -9.40
CA THR A 29 -7.08 -9.02 -10.31
C THR A 29 -7.06 -9.95 -11.52
N TYR A 30 -7.02 -9.36 -12.70
CA TYR A 30 -6.93 -10.08 -13.97
C TYR A 30 -5.70 -9.57 -14.74
N VAL A 31 -5.24 -10.40 -15.65
CA VAL A 31 -4.25 -10.05 -16.68
C VAL A 31 -4.92 -10.10 -18.03
N GLY A 32 -4.53 -9.24 -18.94
CA GLY A 32 -5.04 -9.21 -20.32
C GLY A 32 -4.08 -8.48 -21.25
N MET A 33 -4.51 -8.26 -22.48
CA MET A 33 -3.76 -7.51 -23.49
C MET A 33 -4.51 -6.23 -23.88
N TYR A 34 -3.78 -5.13 -24.03
CA TYR A 34 -4.25 -3.85 -24.53
C TYR A 34 -3.25 -3.30 -25.54
N LYS A 35 -3.63 -3.16 -26.82
CA LYS A 35 -2.73 -2.68 -27.88
C LYS A 35 -1.36 -3.37 -27.82
N ASP A 36 -1.34 -4.69 -27.84
CA ASP A 36 -0.15 -5.56 -27.80
C ASP A 36 0.70 -5.48 -26.52
N LYS A 37 0.21 -4.77 -25.50
CA LYS A 37 0.84 -4.70 -24.19
C LYS A 37 0.07 -5.51 -23.16
N LYS A 38 0.81 -6.25 -22.34
CA LYS A 38 0.26 -6.95 -21.19
C LYS A 38 -0.17 -5.94 -20.13
N VAL A 39 -1.38 -6.12 -19.58
CA VAL A 39 -1.96 -5.20 -18.59
C VAL A 39 -2.54 -5.95 -17.41
N ILE A 40 -2.60 -5.26 -16.28
CA ILE A 40 -3.34 -5.68 -15.10
C ILE A 40 -4.67 -4.94 -15.07
N ILE A 41 -5.73 -5.67 -14.74
CA ILE A 41 -7.07 -5.13 -14.51
C ILE A 41 -7.45 -5.43 -13.07
N LYS A 42 -7.59 -4.40 -12.25
CA LYS A 42 -8.18 -4.50 -10.91
C LYS A 42 -9.66 -4.15 -11.00
N ASN A 43 -10.48 -5.06 -10.51
CA ASN A 43 -11.91 -4.85 -10.33
C ASN A 43 -12.22 -4.84 -8.83
N TYR A 44 -12.45 -3.66 -8.28
CA TYR A 44 -12.73 -3.47 -6.86
C TYR A 44 -14.14 -3.97 -6.53
N LYS A 45 -14.25 -4.74 -5.46
CA LYS A 45 -15.50 -5.28 -4.98
C LYS A 45 -16.30 -4.23 -4.21
N ASP A 46 -17.61 -4.43 -4.15
CA ASP A 46 -18.46 -3.79 -3.13
C ASP A 46 -18.20 -4.47 -1.79
N ILE A 47 -17.19 -4.01 -1.10
CA ILE A 47 -16.95 -4.42 0.27
C ILE A 47 -17.93 -3.68 1.16
N ASN A 48 -18.36 -4.31 2.26
CA ASN A 48 -19.16 -3.67 3.28
C ASN A 48 -18.63 -2.23 3.53
N PRO A 49 -19.45 -1.18 3.36
CA PRO A 49 -19.02 0.21 3.53
C PRO A 49 -18.35 0.47 4.89
N LYS A 50 -18.62 -0.37 5.89
CA LYS A 50 -18.01 -0.31 7.20
C LYS A 50 -16.50 -0.62 7.18
N ILE A 51 -16.06 -1.52 6.29
CA ILE A 51 -14.65 -1.95 6.19
C ILE A 51 -13.85 -1.08 5.24
N LYS A 52 -14.55 -0.48 4.27
CA LYS A 52 -13.93 0.25 3.17
C LYS A 52 -13.22 1.50 3.66
N ILE A 53 -11.89 1.50 3.59
CA ILE A 53 -11.08 2.66 3.96
C ILE A 53 -10.90 3.53 2.72
N ASN A 54 -10.20 3.07 1.72
CA ASN A 54 -10.05 3.75 0.43
C ASN A 54 -9.85 2.70 -0.66
N SER A 55 -10.91 2.13 -1.18
CA SER A 55 -10.78 1.16 -2.28
C SER A 55 -10.42 1.79 -3.62
N TYR A 56 -10.36 3.13 -3.66
CA TYR A 56 -10.12 3.86 -4.88
C TYR A 56 -9.20 5.04 -4.60
N LEU A 57 -8.05 5.07 -5.25
CA LEU A 57 -7.16 6.22 -5.24
C LEU A 57 -7.73 7.32 -6.15
N ASP A 58 -7.76 8.53 -5.62
CA ASP A 58 -8.07 9.72 -6.40
C ASP A 58 -7.15 9.82 -7.63
N TYR A 59 -7.69 10.25 -8.75
CA TYR A 59 -6.94 10.41 -10.00
C TYR A 59 -5.69 11.30 -9.82
N LYS A 60 -5.78 12.36 -9.01
CA LYS A 60 -4.66 13.26 -8.72
C LYS A 60 -3.51 12.56 -8.00
N ILE A 61 -3.84 11.66 -7.07
CA ILE A 61 -2.82 10.86 -6.35
C ILE A 61 -2.18 9.87 -7.31
N ILE A 62 -2.97 9.11 -8.06
CA ILE A 62 -2.45 8.16 -9.05
C ILE A 62 -1.56 8.87 -10.08
N SER A 63 -1.95 10.04 -10.56
CA SER A 63 -1.15 10.79 -11.53
C SER A 63 0.24 11.15 -10.97
N GLN A 64 0.32 11.60 -9.72
CA GLN A 64 1.59 11.87 -9.06
C GLN A 64 2.44 10.60 -8.88
N LEU A 65 1.81 9.46 -8.52
CA LEU A 65 2.51 8.18 -8.37
C LEU A 65 3.10 7.71 -9.71
N VAL A 66 2.38 7.88 -10.81
CA VAL A 66 2.85 7.56 -12.17
C VAL A 66 3.95 8.52 -12.61
N GLU A 67 3.79 9.82 -12.39
CA GLU A 67 4.80 10.85 -12.72
C GLU A 67 6.11 10.62 -11.96
N LYS A 68 6.04 10.27 -10.67
CA LYS A 68 7.22 9.91 -9.87
C LYS A 68 7.77 8.53 -10.21
N GLU A 69 7.14 7.82 -11.14
CA GLU A 69 7.53 6.49 -11.60
C GLU A 69 7.59 5.43 -10.48
N ILE A 70 6.72 5.53 -9.49
CA ILE A 70 6.56 4.58 -8.38
C ILE A 70 5.30 3.72 -8.50
N PHE A 71 4.45 3.99 -9.48
CA PHE A 71 3.32 3.17 -9.89
C PHE A 71 3.41 2.86 -11.39
N PRO A 72 2.95 1.68 -11.84
CA PRO A 72 2.91 1.36 -13.28
C PRO A 72 2.05 2.36 -14.05
N LYS A 73 2.35 2.54 -15.35
CA LYS A 73 1.59 3.44 -16.20
C LYS A 73 0.11 3.04 -16.26
N VAL A 74 -0.77 3.98 -15.91
CA VAL A 74 -2.21 3.77 -15.90
C VAL A 74 -2.79 3.99 -17.29
N ILE A 75 -3.66 3.08 -17.70
CA ILE A 75 -4.40 3.10 -18.97
C ILE A 75 -5.82 3.59 -18.72
N PHE A 76 -6.44 3.14 -17.63
CA PHE A 76 -7.80 3.49 -17.27
C PHE A 76 -7.95 3.51 -15.75
N ASN A 77 -8.60 4.53 -15.23
CA ASN A 77 -8.93 4.66 -13.82
C ASN A 77 -10.20 5.49 -13.67
N GLU A 78 -11.26 4.87 -13.20
CA GLU A 78 -12.53 5.55 -12.98
C GLU A 78 -13.23 5.01 -11.73
N LYS A 79 -13.62 5.96 -10.87
CA LYS A 79 -14.20 5.67 -9.55
C LYS A 79 -15.54 4.93 -9.64
N GLU A 80 -16.42 5.37 -10.55
CA GLU A 80 -17.78 4.84 -10.68
C GLU A 80 -17.79 3.40 -11.18
N THR A 81 -16.84 3.06 -12.05
CA THR A 81 -16.73 1.73 -12.65
C THR A 81 -16.04 0.72 -11.75
N LYS A 82 -15.30 1.19 -10.74
CA LYS A 82 -14.48 0.36 -9.85
C LYS A 82 -13.41 -0.45 -10.57
N PHE A 83 -12.97 0.03 -11.76
CA PHE A 83 -11.89 -0.56 -12.52
C PHE A 83 -10.67 0.34 -12.53
N LEU A 84 -9.51 -0.29 -12.37
CA LEU A 84 -8.20 0.30 -12.60
C LEU A 84 -7.44 -0.61 -13.57
N VAL A 85 -6.99 -0.06 -14.71
CA VAL A 85 -6.17 -0.79 -15.69
C VAL A 85 -4.82 -0.11 -15.80
N TYR A 86 -3.73 -0.88 -15.65
CA TYR A 86 -2.36 -0.38 -15.73
C TYR A 86 -1.43 -1.37 -16.43
N GLU A 87 -0.32 -0.88 -16.97
CA GLU A 87 0.67 -1.72 -17.66
C GLU A 87 1.23 -2.78 -16.70
N PHE A 88 1.33 -4.02 -17.18
CA PHE A 88 1.99 -5.09 -16.44
C PHE A 88 3.49 -4.78 -16.32
N VAL A 89 4.00 -4.85 -15.12
CA VAL A 89 5.45 -4.78 -14.86
C VAL A 89 5.94 -6.19 -14.58
N GLU A 90 6.83 -6.68 -15.41
CA GLU A 90 7.47 -7.97 -15.19
C GLU A 90 8.44 -7.86 -14.01
N GLU A 91 8.23 -8.69 -13.00
CA GLU A 91 9.13 -8.75 -11.87
C GLU A 91 10.43 -9.41 -12.28
N ILE A 92 11.54 -8.71 -12.11
CA ILE A 92 12.87 -9.27 -12.25
C ILE A 92 13.30 -9.75 -10.86
N LEU A 93 13.24 -11.06 -10.64
CA LEU A 93 13.71 -11.68 -9.40
C LEU A 93 15.22 -11.42 -9.24
N ASN A 94 15.55 -10.33 -8.57
CA ASN A 94 16.92 -10.02 -8.21
C ASN A 94 17.20 -10.54 -6.80
N LYS A 95 18.36 -11.16 -6.62
CA LYS A 95 18.86 -11.45 -5.29
C LYS A 95 19.00 -10.13 -4.52
N LYS A 96 18.52 -10.13 -3.27
CA LYS A 96 18.66 -9.03 -2.32
C LYS A 96 20.10 -8.49 -2.36
N ASN A 97 20.28 -7.22 -2.71
CA ASN A 97 21.59 -6.56 -2.72
C ASN A 97 21.42 -5.08 -2.30
N ASN A 98 22.55 -4.47 -1.93
CA ASN A 98 22.56 -3.11 -1.39
C ASN A 98 21.94 -2.07 -2.31
N LYS A 99 22.11 -2.20 -3.63
CA LYS A 99 21.54 -1.27 -4.61
C LYS A 99 20.01 -1.35 -4.65
N ILE A 100 19.47 -2.55 -4.56
CA ILE A 100 18.01 -2.79 -4.50
C ILE A 100 17.45 -2.21 -3.20
N ILE A 101 18.11 -2.46 -2.06
CA ILE A 101 17.66 -1.97 -0.74
C ILE A 101 17.69 -0.43 -0.70
N SER A 102 18.78 0.18 -1.17
CA SER A 102 18.88 1.65 -1.24
C SER A 102 17.82 2.25 -2.19
N ASN A 103 17.59 1.61 -3.36
CA ASN A 103 16.52 2.03 -4.27
C ASN A 103 15.14 1.93 -3.60
N LEU A 104 14.87 0.85 -2.86
CA LEU A 104 13.61 0.69 -2.14
C LEU A 104 13.38 1.85 -1.17
N GLY A 105 14.39 2.24 -0.38
CA GLY A 105 14.31 3.41 0.49
C GLY A 105 13.98 4.70 -0.27
N SER A 106 14.69 4.95 -1.39
CA SER A 106 14.45 6.14 -2.20
C SER A 106 13.06 6.17 -2.86
N GLN A 107 12.52 5.01 -3.22
CA GLN A 107 11.18 4.92 -3.80
C GLN A 107 10.08 5.08 -2.73
N ILE A 108 10.27 4.58 -1.49
CA ILE A 108 9.36 4.84 -0.37
C ILE A 108 9.31 6.35 -0.08
N LYS A 109 10.46 7.03 -0.11
CA LYS A 109 10.49 8.49 0.04
C LYS A 109 9.60 9.19 -0.98
N LYS A 110 9.60 8.75 -2.23
CA LYS A 110 8.74 9.34 -3.27
C LYS A 110 7.24 9.15 -2.99
N ILE A 111 6.82 8.05 -2.33
CA ILE A 111 5.44 7.90 -1.84
C ILE A 111 5.15 9.01 -0.84
N HIS A 112 6.03 9.19 0.15
CA HIS A 112 5.87 10.17 1.21
C HIS A 112 5.97 11.63 0.71
N ASP A 113 6.51 11.84 -0.48
CA ASP A 113 6.57 13.15 -1.16
C ASP A 113 5.35 13.42 -2.08
N ILE A 114 4.30 12.61 -2.01
CA ILE A 114 3.01 12.86 -2.67
C ILE A 114 2.28 13.98 -1.94
N LEU A 115 1.83 14.96 -2.71
CA LEU A 115 1.06 16.09 -2.18
C LEU A 115 -0.43 15.72 -2.12
N ILE A 116 -1.00 15.88 -0.94
CA ILE A 116 -2.43 15.67 -0.70
C ILE A 116 -3.11 17.03 -0.60
N GLU A 117 -4.10 17.25 -1.46
CA GLU A 117 -4.96 18.43 -1.42
C GLU A 117 -6.29 18.09 -0.74
N GLY A 118 -6.73 18.96 0.16
CA GLY A 118 -8.00 18.82 0.85
C GLY A 118 -7.99 17.80 2.01
N ARG A 119 -9.19 17.49 2.52
CA ARG A 119 -9.36 16.53 3.62
C ARG A 119 -9.12 15.12 3.08
N THR A 120 -8.15 14.44 3.66
CA THR A 120 -7.89 13.04 3.38
C THR A 120 -8.01 12.19 4.63
N TYR A 121 -8.10 10.90 4.44
CA TYR A 121 -8.18 9.89 5.48
C TYR A 121 -6.88 9.82 6.27
N THR A 122 -6.98 9.69 7.60
CA THR A 122 -5.84 9.54 8.49
C THR A 122 -5.75 8.11 9.02
N PHE A 123 -4.61 7.77 9.58
CA PHE A 123 -4.42 6.50 10.26
C PHE A 123 -5.36 6.34 11.47
N GLU A 124 -5.59 7.43 12.21
CA GLU A 124 -6.53 7.45 13.33
C GLU A 124 -7.97 7.19 12.88
N ASP A 125 -8.41 7.77 11.76
CA ASP A 125 -9.74 7.47 11.19
C ASP A 125 -9.88 5.98 10.88
N GLN A 126 -8.81 5.32 10.44
CA GLN A 126 -8.77 3.88 10.18
C GLN A 126 -8.96 3.05 11.46
N ILE A 127 -8.23 3.40 12.52
CA ILE A 127 -8.31 2.70 13.80
C ILE A 127 -9.70 2.82 14.41
N GLU A 128 -10.29 4.02 14.43
CA GLU A 128 -11.64 4.23 14.94
C GLU A 128 -12.68 3.41 14.17
N LYS A 129 -12.52 3.32 12.87
CA LYS A 129 -13.40 2.48 12.03
C LYS A 129 -13.29 0.99 12.37
N TYR A 130 -12.07 0.49 12.57
CA TYR A 130 -11.86 -0.91 12.99
C TYR A 130 -12.47 -1.20 14.36
N LYS A 131 -12.28 -0.30 15.33
CA LYS A 131 -12.91 -0.41 16.65
C LYS A 131 -14.43 -0.49 16.54
N PHE A 132 -15.03 0.39 15.73
CA PHE A 132 -16.48 0.40 15.53
C PHE A 132 -17.02 -0.92 14.96
N ILE A 133 -16.28 -1.56 14.05
CA ILE A 133 -16.71 -2.80 13.39
C ILE A 133 -16.53 -4.01 14.31
N ILE A 134 -15.39 -4.11 14.97
CA ILE A 134 -14.99 -5.27 15.78
C ILE A 134 -15.65 -5.24 17.16
N GLY A 135 -15.95 -4.03 17.67
CA GLY A 135 -16.50 -3.85 19.01
C GLY A 135 -15.53 -4.34 20.10
N ASP A 136 -16.10 -4.95 21.15
CA ASP A 136 -15.32 -5.39 22.31
C ASP A 136 -14.46 -6.65 22.09
N LYS A 137 -14.62 -7.35 20.97
CA LYS A 137 -13.95 -8.63 20.68
C LYS A 137 -12.42 -8.57 20.77
N LEU A 138 -11.81 -7.45 20.35
CA LEU A 138 -10.36 -7.19 20.42
C LEU A 138 -9.99 -6.00 21.31
N LYS A 139 -10.74 -5.78 22.38
CA LYS A 139 -10.54 -4.62 23.28
C LYS A 139 -9.13 -4.51 23.85
N ILE A 140 -8.47 -5.64 24.14
CA ILE A 140 -7.10 -5.66 24.66
C ILE A 140 -6.12 -5.23 23.56
N ASP A 141 -6.29 -5.75 22.33
CA ASP A 141 -5.40 -5.41 21.21
C ASP A 141 -5.52 -3.92 20.85
N PHE A 142 -6.72 -3.35 20.87
CA PHE A 142 -6.90 -1.91 20.65
C PHE A 142 -6.29 -1.06 21.76
N ARG A 143 -6.38 -1.47 23.03
CA ARG A 143 -5.69 -0.75 24.12
C ARG A 143 -4.17 -0.79 23.96
N ASN A 144 -3.62 -1.94 23.57
CA ASN A 144 -2.19 -2.08 23.32
C ASN A 144 -1.76 -1.22 22.11
N LEU A 145 -2.57 -1.19 21.05
CA LEU A 145 -2.34 -0.35 19.89
C LEU A 145 -2.34 1.15 20.24
N GLU A 146 -3.32 1.61 21.04
CA GLU A 146 -3.39 2.98 21.52
C GLU A 146 -2.17 3.35 22.36
N ALA A 147 -1.73 2.45 23.24
CA ALA A 147 -0.53 2.68 24.05
C ALA A 147 0.73 2.81 23.20
N LEU A 148 0.87 2.00 22.13
CA LEU A 148 1.98 2.11 21.19
C LEU A 148 1.91 3.39 20.36
N ILE A 149 0.71 3.77 19.88
CA ILE A 149 0.51 5.06 19.19
C ILE A 149 0.86 6.22 20.10
N PHE A 150 0.41 6.21 21.35
CA PHE A 150 0.77 7.24 22.32
C PHE A 150 2.28 7.31 22.55
N LYS A 151 2.95 6.14 22.66
CA LYS A 151 4.40 6.07 22.77
C LYS A 151 5.10 6.61 21.53
N SER A 152 4.59 6.33 20.33
CA SER A 152 5.17 6.87 19.10
C SER A 152 5.09 8.39 19.02
N LYS A 153 4.03 9.00 19.59
CA LYS A 153 3.82 10.46 19.62
C LYS A 153 4.80 11.20 20.54
N GLN A 154 5.60 10.50 21.36
CA GLN A 154 6.68 11.11 22.14
C GLN A 154 7.90 11.48 21.30
N TYR A 155 7.98 10.96 20.07
CA TYR A 155 9.01 11.30 19.08
C TYR A 155 8.48 12.33 18.09
N SER A 156 9.39 12.98 17.36
CA SER A 156 9.01 13.88 16.26
C SER A 156 8.16 13.12 15.24
N GLN A 157 6.99 13.66 14.94
CA GLN A 157 6.03 13.06 14.03
C GLN A 157 6.24 13.63 12.63
N GLU A 158 6.61 12.77 11.69
CA GLU A 158 6.63 13.08 10.26
C GLU A 158 5.45 12.38 9.58
N ILE A 159 4.32 13.10 9.52
CA ILE A 159 3.07 12.60 8.94
C ILE A 159 3.07 12.91 7.45
N LYS A 160 3.00 11.88 6.64
CA LYS A 160 3.04 11.94 5.17
C LYS A 160 1.99 11.02 4.55
N PHE A 161 1.73 11.20 3.27
CA PHE A 161 1.00 10.18 2.53
C PHE A 161 1.78 8.89 2.56
N SER A 162 1.20 7.83 3.10
CA SER A 162 1.82 6.53 3.32
C SER A 162 0.99 5.43 2.68
N HIS A 163 1.64 4.39 2.23
CA HIS A 163 0.99 3.23 1.61
C HIS A 163 0.22 2.38 2.64
N ASN A 164 0.78 2.25 3.83
CA ASN A 164 0.29 1.48 4.99
C ASN A 164 0.21 -0.04 4.81
N ASP A 165 0.54 -0.56 3.64
CA ASP A 165 0.57 -2.01 3.37
C ASP A 165 1.71 -2.42 2.43
N LEU A 166 2.94 -2.01 2.74
CA LEU A 166 4.14 -2.37 1.97
C LEU A 166 4.62 -3.78 2.30
N ASN A 167 3.77 -4.78 2.04
CA ASN A 167 4.17 -6.18 2.06
C ASN A 167 4.84 -6.59 0.72
N LYS A 168 5.50 -7.75 0.69
CA LYS A 168 6.24 -8.25 -0.49
C LYS A 168 5.39 -8.34 -1.75
N ASN A 169 4.09 -8.67 -1.62
CA ASN A 169 3.20 -8.83 -2.76
C ASN A 169 2.80 -7.50 -3.42
N ASN A 170 2.98 -6.39 -2.70
CA ASN A 170 2.65 -5.04 -3.16
C ASN A 170 3.87 -4.30 -3.70
N ILE A 171 5.04 -4.94 -3.74
CA ILE A 171 6.30 -4.38 -4.23
C ILE A 171 6.78 -5.21 -5.41
N ILE A 172 6.81 -4.61 -6.60
CA ILE A 172 7.31 -5.22 -7.83
C ILE A 172 8.67 -4.59 -8.16
N TYR A 173 9.72 -5.38 -8.25
CA TYR A 173 11.04 -4.89 -8.58
C TYR A 173 11.39 -5.18 -10.06
N ASN A 174 11.56 -4.09 -10.83
CA ASN A 174 12.07 -4.13 -12.20
C ASN A 174 12.98 -2.90 -12.43
N LYS A 175 14.31 -3.08 -12.26
CA LYS A 175 15.32 -2.01 -12.25
C LYS A 175 15.13 -1.01 -11.10
N LYS A 176 13.91 -0.76 -10.68
CA LYS A 176 13.46 0.03 -9.52
C LYS A 176 12.23 -0.61 -8.89
N ALA A 177 11.89 -0.23 -7.66
CA ALA A 177 10.68 -0.69 -7.01
C ALA A 177 9.46 0.09 -7.52
N TYR A 178 8.39 -0.63 -7.83
CA TYR A 178 7.04 -0.13 -8.06
C TYR A 178 6.16 -0.62 -6.92
N PHE A 179 5.24 0.22 -6.48
CA PHE A 179 4.29 -0.13 -5.44
C PHE A 179 2.89 -0.18 -6.02
N ILE A 180 2.15 -1.22 -5.67
CA ILE A 180 0.78 -1.45 -6.13
C ILE A 180 -0.13 -1.64 -4.92
N ASP A 181 -1.44 -1.52 -5.13
CA ASP A 181 -2.43 -1.82 -4.08
C ASP A 181 -2.50 -0.81 -2.93
N TYR A 182 -2.71 0.46 -3.28
CA TYR A 182 -2.81 1.59 -2.34
C TYR A 182 -4.16 1.69 -1.60
N GLU A 183 -4.89 0.61 -1.42
CA GLU A 183 -6.24 0.64 -0.85
C GLU A 183 -6.29 1.06 0.63
N TYR A 184 -5.15 0.97 1.33
CA TYR A 184 -4.98 1.42 2.73
C TYR A 184 -4.23 2.75 2.84
N ALA A 185 -3.86 3.36 1.72
CA ALA A 185 -3.07 4.57 1.75
C ALA A 185 -3.81 5.72 2.44
N SER A 186 -3.12 6.39 3.35
CA SER A 186 -3.64 7.50 4.15
C SER A 186 -2.51 8.40 4.66
N LEU A 187 -2.84 9.48 5.34
CA LEU A 187 -1.83 10.22 6.10
C LEU A 187 -1.43 9.41 7.34
N ASN A 188 -0.15 9.11 7.44
CA ASN A 188 0.41 8.36 8.56
C ASN A 188 1.88 8.77 8.82
N ASN A 189 2.42 8.29 9.93
CA ASN A 189 3.85 8.43 10.22
C ASN A 189 4.68 7.59 9.22
N ILE A 190 5.75 8.19 8.69
CA ILE A 190 6.63 7.54 7.70
C ILE A 190 7.19 6.19 8.17
N PHE A 191 7.36 6.01 9.47
CA PHE A 191 7.87 4.75 10.02
C PHE A 191 6.88 3.59 9.91
N CYS A 192 5.61 3.84 9.61
CA CYS A 192 4.66 2.77 9.27
C CYS A 192 5.16 1.96 8.06
N ASP A 193 5.45 2.63 6.96
CA ASP A 193 5.92 1.98 5.73
C ASP A 193 7.35 1.44 5.87
N ILE A 194 8.25 2.22 6.48
CA ILE A 194 9.65 1.83 6.67
C ILE A 194 9.75 0.55 7.52
N SER A 195 9.07 0.49 8.66
CA SER A 195 9.11 -0.67 9.54
C SER A 195 8.42 -1.90 8.94
N LYS A 196 7.34 -1.68 8.17
CA LYS A 196 6.66 -2.77 7.45
C LYS A 196 7.62 -3.44 6.48
N VAL A 197 8.34 -2.68 5.66
CA VAL A 197 9.34 -3.20 4.71
C VAL A 197 10.49 -3.91 5.42
N ILE A 198 11.03 -3.31 6.49
CA ILE A 198 12.11 -3.94 7.27
C ILE A 198 11.68 -5.32 7.78
N ARG A 199 10.47 -5.42 8.33
CA ARG A 199 9.90 -6.67 8.84
C ARG A 199 9.65 -7.68 7.71
N GLU A 200 9.02 -7.26 6.61
CA GLU A 200 8.66 -8.11 5.48
C GLU A 200 9.89 -8.76 4.83
N TYR A 201 10.99 -8.01 4.71
CA TYR A 201 12.22 -8.51 4.11
C TYR A 201 13.20 -9.08 5.13
N SER A 202 12.88 -9.01 6.43
CA SER A 202 13.78 -9.44 7.53
C SER A 202 15.17 -8.82 7.38
N PHE A 203 15.21 -7.49 7.24
CA PHE A 203 16.46 -6.76 7.10
C PHE A 203 17.27 -6.81 8.41
N ASN A 204 18.56 -7.12 8.30
CA ASN A 204 19.51 -6.97 9.40
C ASN A 204 19.92 -5.48 9.57
N ASP A 205 20.66 -5.17 10.63
CA ASP A 205 21.03 -3.78 10.96
C ASP A 205 21.77 -3.07 9.82
N PHE A 206 22.67 -3.76 9.12
CA PHE A 206 23.40 -3.20 7.97
C PHE A 206 22.45 -2.88 6.80
N GLU A 207 21.50 -3.75 6.52
CA GLU A 207 20.50 -3.55 5.46
C GLU A 207 19.51 -2.44 5.82
N VAL A 208 19.18 -2.30 7.12
CA VAL A 208 18.39 -1.16 7.63
C VAL A 208 19.14 0.15 7.39
N ASP A 209 20.46 0.19 7.65
CA ASP A 209 21.26 1.38 7.37
C ASP A 209 21.22 1.76 5.88
N ILE A 210 21.29 0.77 4.99
CA ILE A 210 21.21 1.00 3.53
C ILE A 210 19.82 1.51 3.12
N LEU A 211 18.74 0.93 3.66
CA LEU A 211 17.37 1.36 3.39
C LEU A 211 17.16 2.81 3.84
N LEU A 212 17.55 3.12 5.08
CA LEU A 212 17.43 4.46 5.66
C LEU A 212 18.30 5.48 4.90
N GLY A 213 19.50 5.11 4.52
CA GLY A 213 20.37 5.93 3.68
C GLY A 213 19.74 6.23 2.32
N GLY A 214 19.12 5.23 1.68
CA GLY A 214 18.36 5.41 0.44
C GLY A 214 17.15 6.32 0.60
N TYR A 215 16.47 6.27 1.75
CA TYR A 215 15.37 7.16 2.10
C TYR A 215 15.85 8.59 2.42
N GLY A 216 17.07 8.75 2.90
CA GLY A 216 17.65 10.03 3.35
C GLY A 216 17.55 10.27 4.85
N ILE A 217 17.39 9.23 5.66
CA ILE A 217 17.36 9.28 7.13
C ILE A 217 18.68 8.72 7.68
N LYS A 218 19.30 9.47 8.60
CA LYS A 218 20.45 8.96 9.37
C LYS A 218 19.97 8.01 10.48
N ASN A 219 20.49 6.79 10.51
CA ASN A 219 20.18 5.86 11.56
C ASN A 219 20.73 6.37 12.91
N SER A 220 19.84 6.48 13.88
CA SER A 220 20.12 6.93 15.25
C SER A 220 19.33 6.08 16.23
N GLN A 221 19.63 6.17 17.53
CA GLN A 221 18.87 5.43 18.53
C GLN A 221 17.38 5.79 18.48
N THR A 222 17.04 7.07 18.31
CA THR A 222 15.66 7.56 18.14
C THR A 222 14.96 6.92 16.95
N VAL A 223 15.66 6.76 15.81
CA VAL A 223 15.12 6.10 14.60
C VAL A 223 14.89 4.61 14.87
N LYS A 224 15.83 3.93 15.52
CA LYS A 224 15.69 2.52 15.90
C LYS A 224 14.50 2.29 16.83
N ASP A 225 14.30 3.17 17.80
CA ASP A 225 13.15 3.12 18.72
C ASP A 225 11.82 3.30 17.97
N GLN A 226 11.75 4.24 17.03
CA GLN A 226 10.56 4.44 16.20
C GLN A 226 10.30 3.23 15.30
N ILE A 227 11.31 2.67 14.64
CA ILE A 227 11.18 1.45 13.83
C ILE A 227 10.61 0.31 14.69
N LYS A 228 11.10 0.12 15.90
CA LYS A 228 10.61 -0.92 16.80
C LYS A 228 9.14 -0.71 17.17
N ILE A 229 8.78 0.52 17.59
CA ILE A 229 7.38 0.85 17.96
C ILE A 229 6.44 0.62 16.76
N TRP A 230 6.82 1.07 15.57
CA TRP A 230 5.99 0.90 14.38
C TRP A 230 5.95 -0.53 13.86
N THR A 231 6.99 -1.34 14.13
CA THR A 231 6.94 -2.79 13.89
C THR A 231 5.89 -3.47 14.78
N ASP A 232 5.83 -3.09 16.06
CA ASP A 232 4.83 -3.62 17.00
C ASP A 232 3.42 -3.16 16.61
N ILE A 233 3.25 -1.88 16.21
CA ILE A 233 1.98 -1.36 15.68
C ILE A 233 1.53 -2.15 14.45
N ASN A 234 2.39 -2.32 13.46
CA ASN A 234 2.07 -3.08 12.23
C ASN A 234 1.70 -4.54 12.54
N THR A 235 2.34 -5.15 13.53
CA THR A 235 2.03 -6.52 13.94
C THR A 235 0.63 -6.64 14.55
N LEU A 236 0.25 -5.68 15.39
CA LEU A 236 -1.11 -5.62 15.94
C LEU A 236 -2.16 -5.33 14.86
N LEU A 237 -1.84 -4.44 13.91
CA LEU A 237 -2.74 -4.15 12.79
C LEU A 237 -3.00 -5.36 11.91
N ASP A 238 -1.97 -6.15 11.60
CA ASP A 238 -2.13 -7.37 10.81
C ASP A 238 -3.06 -8.38 11.54
N ARG A 239 -2.94 -8.49 12.86
CA ARG A 239 -3.83 -9.31 13.68
C ARG A 239 -5.27 -8.79 13.70
N ILE A 240 -5.45 -7.49 13.93
CA ILE A 240 -6.76 -6.84 13.90
C ILE A 240 -7.42 -7.02 12.54
N TRP A 241 -6.67 -6.85 11.47
CA TRP A 241 -7.14 -7.06 10.09
C TRP A 241 -7.59 -8.51 9.85
N THR A 242 -6.80 -9.49 10.29
CA THR A 242 -7.14 -10.91 10.16
C THR A 242 -8.47 -11.22 10.85
N GLU A 243 -8.68 -10.69 12.04
CA GLU A 243 -9.93 -10.87 12.79
C GLU A 243 -11.11 -10.15 12.12
N LEU A 244 -10.88 -8.94 11.59
CA LEU A 244 -11.89 -8.19 10.84
C LEU A 244 -12.39 -8.98 9.62
N MET A 245 -11.48 -9.64 8.90
CA MET A 245 -11.83 -10.46 7.74
C MET A 245 -12.55 -11.77 8.14
N SER A 246 -12.30 -12.32 9.31
CA SER A 246 -12.95 -13.54 9.80
C SER A 246 -14.39 -13.31 10.27
N THR A 247 -14.78 -12.07 10.54
CA THR A 247 -16.12 -11.70 11.05
C THR A 247 -17.10 -11.30 9.94
N ASN A 248 -16.69 -11.33 8.67
CA ASN A 248 -17.48 -11.05 7.48
C ASN A 248 -17.61 -12.28 6.60
#